data_e7b02edc64162b5ff3a72a5ea9ccbb4d
#
_entry.id   e7b02edc64162b5ff3a72a5ea9ccbb4d
#
_cell.length_a   1.000
_cell.length_b   1.000
_cell.length_c   1.000
_cell.angle_alpha   90.00
_cell.angle_beta   90.00
_cell.angle_gamma   90.00
#
_symmetry.space_group_name_H-M   'P 1'
#
loop_
_entity.id
_entity.type
_entity.pdbx_description
1 polymer ?
#
loop_
_entity_poly.entity_id
_entity_poly.type
_entity_poly.pdbx_seq_one_letter_code
_entity_poly.pdbx_strand_id
1 'polypeptide(L)'
;MKQSEPWKQRTHVKIAPLHIEQPVIKTEWFEEPSLIFADAALHCDPKIGIPLYGPRSLGTMRHKREVHVGFIGTAEGIEQAQIFYADYTKGVDGDNEHAPFPGCTAASGYRCDLR
;
A
#
# COMPACT_ATOMS: atom_id res chain seq x y z
N MET A 1 -34.17 -7.00 -64.14
CA MET A 1 -32.77 -6.62 -64.15
C MET A 1 -32.29 -6.56 -62.71
N LYS A 2 -31.53 -7.56 -62.21
CA LYS A 2 -30.99 -7.56 -60.88
C LYS A 2 -29.66 -6.79 -60.93
N GLN A 3 -29.60 -5.62 -60.29
CA GLN A 3 -28.33 -4.89 -60.09
C GLN A 3 -27.45 -5.71 -59.14
N SER A 4 -26.28 -6.11 -59.62
CA SER A 4 -25.24 -6.76 -58.86
C SER A 4 -24.61 -5.73 -57.90
N GLU A 5 -24.69 -5.96 -56.60
CA GLU A 5 -24.11 -5.12 -55.59
C GLU A 5 -22.54 -5.24 -55.58
N PRO A 6 -21.81 -4.21 -55.94
CA PRO A 6 -20.32 -4.31 -56.14
C PRO A 6 -19.52 -4.44 -54.85
N TRP A 7 -20.17 -4.36 -53.68
CA TRP A 7 -19.45 -4.35 -52.38
C TRP A 7 -19.32 -5.76 -51.77
N LYS A 8 -19.79 -6.83 -52.43
CA LYS A 8 -19.70 -8.21 -51.91
C LYS A 8 -18.42 -8.96 -52.23
N GLN A 9 -17.47 -8.36 -52.95
CA GLN A 9 -16.15 -8.95 -53.12
C GLN A 9 -15.18 -8.49 -51.98
N ARG A 10 -15.37 -9.04 -50.79
CA ARG A 10 -14.32 -8.98 -49.79
C ARG A 10 -13.25 -9.99 -50.16
N THR A 11 -12.14 -9.53 -50.72
CA THR A 11 -10.94 -10.30 -50.82
C THR A 11 -10.45 -10.60 -49.40
N HIS A 12 -10.55 -11.86 -48.98
CA HIS A 12 -9.93 -12.33 -47.75
C HIS A 12 -8.41 -12.24 -47.92
N VAL A 13 -7.82 -11.14 -47.45
CA VAL A 13 -6.37 -11.05 -47.30
C VAL A 13 -5.99 -12.05 -46.20
N LYS A 14 -5.34 -13.14 -46.57
CA LYS A 14 -4.71 -14.05 -45.62
C LYS A 14 -3.55 -13.31 -44.99
N ILE A 15 -3.77 -12.72 -43.81
CA ILE A 15 -2.70 -12.16 -42.99
C ILE A 15 -1.94 -13.37 -42.42
N ALA A 16 -0.66 -13.52 -42.80
CA ALA A 16 0.21 -14.52 -42.17
C ALA A 16 0.28 -14.23 -40.67
N PRO A 17 0.23 -15.23 -39.80
CA PRO A 17 0.36 -15.00 -38.38
C PRO A 17 1.71 -14.35 -38.08
N LEU A 18 1.67 -13.16 -37.49
CA LEU A 18 2.87 -12.51 -37.01
C LEU A 18 3.47 -13.43 -35.93
N HIS A 19 4.63 -13.99 -36.21
CA HIS A 19 5.39 -14.74 -35.23
C HIS A 19 6.07 -13.73 -34.31
N ILE A 20 5.34 -13.28 -33.29
CA ILE A 20 5.91 -12.43 -32.25
C ILE A 20 6.65 -13.38 -31.31
N GLU A 21 7.97 -13.37 -31.37
CA GLU A 21 8.77 -14.00 -30.33
C GLU A 21 8.43 -13.32 -29.01
N GLN A 22 7.74 -14.04 -28.14
CA GLN A 22 7.47 -13.53 -26.81
C GLN A 22 8.80 -13.38 -26.06
N PRO A 23 9.09 -12.18 -25.52
CA PRO A 23 10.31 -12.01 -24.74
C PRO A 23 10.29 -12.99 -23.57
N VAL A 24 11.37 -13.75 -23.42
CA VAL A 24 11.54 -14.63 -22.26
C VAL A 24 11.77 -13.73 -21.04
N ILE A 25 10.72 -13.48 -20.27
CA ILE A 25 10.81 -12.73 -19.02
C ILE A 25 11.43 -13.67 -17.99
N LYS A 26 12.65 -13.34 -17.58
CA LYS A 26 13.27 -13.99 -16.41
C LYS A 26 12.73 -13.32 -15.16
N THR A 27 12.02 -14.07 -14.35
CA THR A 27 11.60 -13.65 -13.02
C THR A 27 12.57 -14.21 -11.99
N GLU A 28 13.06 -13.36 -11.11
CA GLU A 28 13.86 -13.74 -9.96
C GLU A 28 13.05 -13.41 -8.71
N TRP A 29 12.93 -14.38 -7.82
CA TRP A 29 12.18 -14.24 -6.58
C TRP A 29 13.15 -13.93 -5.45
N PHE A 30 12.94 -12.82 -4.77
CA PHE A 30 13.70 -12.47 -3.57
C PHE A 30 12.85 -12.73 -2.34
N GLU A 31 13.46 -13.25 -1.29
CA GLU A 31 12.81 -13.36 0.00
C GLU A 31 12.57 -11.98 0.59
N GLU A 32 11.45 -11.85 1.32
CA GLU A 32 11.08 -10.61 1.98
C GLU A 32 12.11 -10.27 3.08
N PRO A 33 12.70 -9.05 3.10
CA PRO A 33 13.73 -8.71 4.07
C PRO A 33 13.14 -8.61 5.47
N SER A 34 13.87 -9.11 6.46
CA SER A 34 13.51 -8.92 7.86
C SER A 34 13.72 -7.47 8.29
N LEU A 35 12.71 -6.90 8.93
CA LEU A 35 12.74 -5.57 9.54
C LEU A 35 13.16 -5.67 11.00
N ILE A 36 13.88 -4.66 11.49
CA ILE A 36 14.35 -4.56 12.88
C ILE A 36 13.43 -3.62 13.66
N PHE A 37 12.87 -4.12 14.74
CA PHE A 37 12.01 -3.39 15.68
C PHE A 37 12.74 -3.09 16.99
N ALA A 38 12.01 -2.68 18.03
CA ALA A 38 12.59 -2.45 19.35
C ALA A 38 13.26 -3.72 19.89
N ASP A 39 14.29 -3.55 20.74
CA ASP A 39 15.08 -4.63 21.33
C ASP A 39 15.66 -5.62 20.33
N ALA A 40 15.97 -5.12 19.11
CA ALA A 40 16.49 -5.92 17.98
C ALA A 40 15.57 -7.08 17.53
N ALA A 41 14.29 -7.04 17.86
CA ALA A 41 13.31 -8.00 17.37
C ALA A 41 13.19 -7.94 15.85
N LEU A 42 13.00 -9.10 15.22
CA LEU A 42 12.91 -9.24 13.76
C LEU A 42 11.51 -9.69 13.34
N HIS A 43 10.97 -9.07 12.32
CA HIS A 43 9.74 -9.48 11.65
C HIS A 43 9.73 -8.96 10.21
N CYS A 44 9.14 -9.70 9.27
CA CYS A 44 9.01 -9.23 7.88
C CYS A 44 7.86 -8.23 7.70
N ASP A 45 6.75 -8.39 8.45
CA ASP A 45 5.58 -7.53 8.34
C ASP A 45 5.59 -6.41 9.37
N PRO A 46 5.65 -5.12 8.94
CA PRO A 46 5.61 -3.97 9.84
C PRO A 46 4.27 -3.82 10.58
N LYS A 47 3.15 -4.24 10.00
CA LYS A 47 1.83 -4.16 10.66
C LYS A 47 1.75 -5.08 11.86
N ILE A 48 2.49 -6.18 11.85
CA ILE A 48 2.59 -7.12 12.96
C ILE A 48 3.72 -6.72 13.90
N GLY A 49 4.89 -6.40 13.35
CA GLY A 49 6.08 -6.09 14.14
C GLY A 49 5.94 -4.85 15.02
N ILE A 50 5.30 -3.79 14.53
CA ILE A 50 5.09 -2.54 15.30
C ILE A 50 4.20 -2.75 16.53
N PRO A 51 3.02 -3.39 16.44
CA PRO A 51 2.21 -3.67 17.63
C PRO A 51 2.89 -4.57 18.64
N LEU A 52 3.61 -5.60 18.18
CA LEU A 52 4.25 -6.57 19.06
C LEU A 52 5.47 -6.01 19.80
N TYR A 53 6.36 -5.37 19.05
CA TYR A 53 7.69 -4.96 19.53
C TYR A 53 7.83 -3.45 19.71
N GLY A 54 7.03 -2.68 18.98
CA GLY A 54 7.19 -1.23 18.87
C GLY A 54 8.24 -0.84 17.80
N PRO A 55 8.30 0.46 17.47
CA PRO A 55 9.27 0.96 16.50
C PRO A 55 10.70 0.81 17.02
N ARG A 56 11.67 0.64 16.10
CA ARG A 56 13.09 0.45 16.44
C ARG A 56 13.64 1.50 17.39
N SER A 57 13.14 2.73 17.34
CA SER A 57 13.60 3.83 18.22
C SER A 57 13.06 3.75 19.65
N LEU A 58 12.08 2.88 19.92
CA LEU A 58 11.46 2.75 21.23
C LEU A 58 12.52 2.46 22.30
N GLY A 59 12.45 3.14 23.43
CA GLY A 59 13.43 3.02 24.51
C GLY A 59 14.73 3.81 24.29
N THR A 60 14.89 4.52 23.18
CA THR A 60 16.04 5.38 22.91
C THR A 60 15.69 6.86 22.99
N MET A 61 16.71 7.72 23.09
CA MET A 61 16.53 9.19 23.07
C MET A 61 16.02 9.70 21.70
N ARG A 62 16.07 8.88 20.66
CA ARG A 62 15.56 9.23 19.30
C ARG A 62 14.06 9.01 19.16
N HIS A 63 13.47 8.25 20.07
CA HIS A 63 12.04 7.96 20.01
C HIS A 63 11.23 9.21 20.35
N LYS A 64 10.36 9.60 19.41
CA LYS A 64 9.42 10.70 19.62
C LYS A 64 8.20 10.19 20.37
N ARG A 65 7.93 10.71 21.54
CA ARG A 65 6.74 10.37 22.33
C ARG A 65 5.51 11.12 21.87
N GLU A 66 5.71 12.23 21.19
CA GLU A 66 4.67 13.14 20.73
C GLU A 66 5.07 13.74 19.39
N VAL A 67 4.14 13.78 18.45
CA VAL A 67 4.30 14.40 17.13
C VAL A 67 3.14 15.35 16.90
N HIS A 68 3.46 16.64 16.72
CA HIS A 68 2.47 17.66 16.38
C HIS A 68 2.25 17.70 14.87
N VAL A 69 1.00 17.62 14.45
CA VAL A 69 0.60 17.63 13.04
C VAL A 69 -0.28 18.85 12.78
N GLY A 70 0.08 19.64 11.78
CA GLY A 70 -0.71 20.78 11.30
C GLY A 70 -1.28 20.51 9.92
N PHE A 71 -2.53 20.90 9.69
CA PHE A 71 -3.18 20.80 8.38
C PHE A 71 -3.24 22.17 7.71
N ILE A 72 -2.85 22.25 6.45
CA ILE A 72 -2.96 23.44 5.60
C ILE A 72 -3.74 23.06 4.37
N GLY A 73 -4.84 23.79 4.11
CA GLY A 73 -5.68 23.49 2.95
C GLY A 73 -6.98 24.28 2.96
N THR A 74 -7.93 23.87 2.13
CA THR A 74 -9.30 24.40 2.17
C THR A 74 -10.04 23.90 3.41
N ALA A 75 -11.09 24.58 3.85
CA ALA A 75 -11.88 24.17 5.01
C ALA A 75 -12.42 22.75 4.86
N GLU A 76 -12.96 22.40 3.71
CA GLU A 76 -13.43 21.04 3.40
C GLU A 76 -12.29 20.00 3.43
N GLY A 77 -11.14 20.32 2.83
CA GLY A 77 -9.96 19.44 2.83
C GLY A 77 -9.41 19.22 4.24
N ILE A 78 -9.41 20.25 5.10
CA ILE A 78 -8.99 20.12 6.51
C ILE A 78 -9.96 19.23 7.28
N GLU A 79 -11.28 19.39 7.09
CA GLU A 79 -12.28 18.55 7.74
C GLU A 79 -12.09 17.06 7.39
N GLN A 80 -11.93 16.75 6.09
CA GLN A 80 -11.67 15.37 5.65
C GLN A 80 -10.36 14.83 6.19
N ALA A 81 -9.29 15.64 6.22
CA ALA A 81 -8.02 15.24 6.79
C ALA A 81 -8.11 14.96 8.30
N GLN A 82 -8.90 15.72 9.04
CA GLN A 82 -9.12 15.49 10.48
C GLN A 82 -9.88 14.19 10.75
N ILE A 83 -10.87 13.84 9.94
CA ILE A 83 -11.60 12.57 10.03
C ILE A 83 -10.61 11.40 9.79
N PHE A 84 -9.87 11.44 8.70
CA PHE A 84 -8.86 10.42 8.40
C PHE A 84 -7.81 10.30 9.51
N TYR A 85 -7.37 11.42 10.04
CA TYR A 85 -6.36 11.48 11.09
C TYR A 85 -6.84 10.88 12.41
N ALA A 86 -8.12 11.07 12.75
CA ALA A 86 -8.73 10.45 13.93
C ALA A 86 -8.73 8.92 13.83
N ASP A 87 -9.10 8.38 12.65
CA ASP A 87 -9.07 6.94 12.39
C ASP A 87 -7.64 6.40 12.40
N TYR A 88 -6.71 7.12 11.75
CA TYR A 88 -5.30 6.76 11.74
C TYR A 88 -4.70 6.71 13.17
N THR A 89 -5.04 7.66 14.02
CA THR A 89 -4.57 7.71 15.42
C THR A 89 -5.11 6.54 16.23
N LYS A 90 -6.38 6.23 16.06
CA LYS A 90 -7.07 5.14 16.77
C LYS A 90 -6.60 3.76 16.30
N GLY A 91 -6.26 3.64 15.02
CA GLY A 91 -6.04 2.38 14.32
C GLY A 91 -7.30 1.88 13.64
N VAL A 92 -7.11 0.96 12.71
CA VAL A 92 -8.20 0.36 11.92
C VAL A 92 -8.17 -1.15 12.14
N ASP A 93 -9.32 -1.71 12.47
CA ASP A 93 -9.44 -3.15 12.64
C ASP A 93 -9.18 -3.89 11.34
N GLY A 94 -8.54 -5.04 11.43
CA GLY A 94 -8.33 -5.93 10.30
C GLY A 94 -9.58 -6.76 9.99
N ASP A 95 -9.49 -7.52 8.92
CA ASP A 95 -10.47 -8.52 8.52
C ASP A 95 -9.80 -9.90 8.37
N ASN A 96 -10.52 -10.86 7.76
CA ASN A 96 -9.99 -12.21 7.58
C ASN A 96 -8.80 -12.29 6.61
N GLU A 97 -8.59 -11.29 5.78
CA GLU A 97 -7.56 -11.25 4.74
C GLU A 97 -6.46 -10.22 5.04
N HIS A 98 -6.76 -9.23 5.88
CA HIS A 98 -5.88 -8.09 6.14
C HIS A 98 -5.59 -7.94 7.63
N ALA A 99 -4.32 -7.83 7.96
CA ALA A 99 -3.90 -7.48 9.32
C ALA A 99 -4.41 -6.07 9.70
N PRO A 100 -4.75 -5.83 10.99
CA PRO A 100 -5.17 -4.53 11.46
C PRO A 100 -4.07 -3.48 11.24
N PHE A 101 -4.48 -2.24 10.99
CA PHE A 101 -3.55 -1.11 10.97
C PHE A 101 -3.32 -0.62 12.41
N PRO A 102 -2.08 -0.63 12.92
CA PRO A 102 -1.80 -0.20 14.28
C PRO A 102 -1.98 1.31 14.42
N GLY A 103 -2.70 1.75 15.43
CA GLY A 103 -2.85 3.17 15.72
C GLY A 103 -1.56 3.83 16.22
N CYS A 104 -1.65 5.14 16.45
CA CYS A 104 -0.56 5.95 16.99
C CYS A 104 -0.97 6.52 18.35
N THR A 105 -0.67 5.79 19.42
CA THR A 105 -0.84 6.26 20.80
C THR A 105 0.41 5.94 21.62
N ALA A 106 0.59 6.59 22.76
CA ALA A 106 1.70 6.29 23.65
C ALA A 106 1.71 4.83 24.13
N ALA A 107 0.56 4.17 24.14
CA ALA A 107 0.40 2.81 24.65
C ALA A 107 0.35 1.72 23.55
N SER A 108 0.15 2.09 22.29
CA SER A 108 -0.07 1.14 21.21
C SER A 108 0.60 1.56 19.89
N GLY A 109 0.73 0.63 18.98
CA GLY A 109 1.26 0.87 17.66
C GLY A 109 2.63 1.51 17.69
N TYR A 110 2.75 2.71 17.18
CA TYR A 110 4.02 3.44 17.09
C TYR A 110 4.53 3.97 18.43
N ARG A 111 3.78 3.79 19.51
CA ARG A 111 4.17 4.26 20.86
C ARG A 111 4.46 5.76 20.92
N CYS A 112 3.75 6.55 20.14
CA CYS A 112 3.79 8.00 20.16
C CYS A 112 2.38 8.58 20.04
N ASP A 113 2.15 9.72 20.71
CA ASP A 113 0.90 10.46 20.58
C ASP A 113 0.98 11.39 19.37
N LEU A 114 -0.07 11.44 18.60
CA LEU A 114 -0.27 12.42 17.55
C LEU A 114 -1.17 13.54 18.07
N ARG A 115 -0.78 14.80 17.91
CA ARG A 115 -1.51 15.99 18.36
C ARG A 115 -1.62 17.05 17.29
#